data_0277e66340178c6e1267a15be1358bf1
#
_entry.id   0277e66340178c6e1267a15be1358bf1
#
_cell.length_a   1.000
_cell.length_b   1.000
_cell.length_c   1.000
_cell.angle_alpha   90.00
_cell.angle_beta   90.00
_cell.angle_gamma   90.00
#
_symmetry.space_group_name_H-M   'P 1'
#
loop_
_entity.id
_entity.type
_entity.pdbx_description
1 polymer ?
#
loop_
_entity_poly.entity_id
_entity_poly.type
_entity_poly.pdbx_seq_one_letter_code
_entity_poly.pdbx_strand_id
1 'polypeptide(L)'
;MTYIALVDDEPNILTSVSLALETEGFQVDTFNNGEEAIKGLETKKYDLGLFDIKMPKMDGNELLKKVRSSTNVELRNMPIIFLTSKDQEQDEIIGLRMGASDYIKKPFSQ
;
A
#
# COMPACT_ATOMS: atom_id res chain seq x y z
N MET A 1 1.87 4.77 18.54
CA MET A 1 1.26 3.61 17.87
C MET A 1 1.31 3.81 16.36
N THR A 2 1.70 2.78 15.63
CA THR A 2 1.88 2.88 14.18
C THR A 2 0.62 2.43 13.45
N TYR A 3 0.14 3.28 12.55
CA TYR A 3 -1.04 3.02 11.72
C TYR A 3 -0.62 2.73 10.29
N ILE A 4 -1.08 1.60 9.76
CA ILE A 4 -0.74 1.12 8.42
C ILE A 4 -2.00 1.04 7.56
N ALA A 5 -1.92 1.57 6.34
CA ALA A 5 -2.95 1.43 5.33
C ALA A 5 -2.54 0.29 4.39
N LEU A 6 -3.27 -0.81 4.42
CA LEU A 6 -3.00 -1.99 3.59
C LEU A 6 -4.00 -2.03 2.44
N VAL A 7 -3.52 -1.99 1.21
CA VAL A 7 -4.37 -1.94 0.01
C VAL A 7 -4.05 -3.12 -0.90
N ASP A 8 -5.02 -3.99 -1.09
CA ASP A 8 -4.87 -5.18 -1.95
C ASP A 8 -6.27 -5.67 -2.33
N ASP A 9 -6.45 -6.08 -3.58
CA ASP A 9 -7.75 -6.58 -4.04
C ASP A 9 -8.00 -8.06 -3.68
N GLU A 10 -7.00 -8.74 -3.14
CA GLU A 10 -7.13 -10.13 -2.70
C GLU A 10 -7.50 -10.20 -1.22
N PRO A 11 -8.72 -10.67 -0.87
CA PRO A 11 -9.13 -10.73 0.53
C PRO A 11 -8.21 -11.58 1.42
N ASN A 12 -7.63 -12.64 0.86
CA ASN A 12 -6.72 -13.50 1.63
C ASN A 12 -5.46 -12.75 2.05
N ILE A 13 -4.94 -11.87 1.19
CA ILE A 13 -3.77 -11.05 1.51
C ILE A 13 -4.14 -10.02 2.60
N LEU A 14 -5.28 -9.36 2.45
CA LEU A 14 -5.74 -8.41 3.46
C LEU A 14 -5.84 -9.08 4.83
N THR A 15 -6.43 -10.27 4.89
CA THR A 15 -6.60 -10.99 6.14
C THR A 15 -5.25 -11.43 6.73
N SER A 16 -4.41 -12.09 5.94
CA SER A 16 -3.17 -12.67 6.45
C SER A 16 -2.15 -11.61 6.83
N VAL A 17 -2.00 -10.57 6.01
CA VAL A 17 -1.02 -9.52 6.29
C VAL A 17 -1.46 -8.66 7.46
N SER A 18 -2.74 -8.29 7.52
CA SER A 18 -3.23 -7.49 8.64
C SER A 18 -3.09 -8.23 9.96
N LEU A 19 -3.40 -9.54 9.97
CA LEU A 19 -3.25 -10.34 11.18
C LEU A 19 -1.78 -10.39 11.63
N ALA A 20 -0.86 -10.61 10.71
CA ALA A 20 0.56 -10.65 11.03
C ALA A 20 1.04 -9.32 11.61
N LEU A 21 0.64 -8.21 11.00
CA LEU A 21 1.04 -6.88 11.47
C LEU A 21 0.40 -6.54 12.81
N GLU A 22 -0.85 -6.88 12.99
CA GLU A 22 -1.54 -6.64 14.27
C GLU A 22 -0.92 -7.44 15.40
N THR A 23 -0.45 -8.65 15.11
CA THR A 23 0.26 -9.48 16.09
C THR A 23 1.54 -8.78 16.57
N GLU A 24 2.17 -7.99 15.70
CA GLU A 24 3.38 -7.23 16.06
C GLU A 24 3.05 -5.87 16.72
N GLY A 25 1.79 -5.57 16.94
CA GLY A 25 1.38 -4.35 17.64
C GLY A 25 0.98 -3.18 16.75
N PHE A 26 0.92 -3.37 15.44
CA PHE A 26 0.50 -2.31 14.53
C PHE A 26 -1.03 -2.22 14.43
N GLN A 27 -1.52 -1.03 14.14
CA GLN A 27 -2.94 -0.82 13.79
C GLN A 27 -3.05 -0.83 12.28
N VAL A 28 -3.92 -1.66 11.72
CA VAL A 28 -4.03 -1.82 10.27
C VAL A 28 -5.47 -1.57 9.81
N ASP A 29 -5.63 -0.67 8.85
CA ASP A 29 -6.88 -0.51 8.13
C ASP A 29 -6.68 -1.10 6.75
N THR A 30 -7.66 -1.86 6.26
CA THR A 30 -7.57 -2.54 4.97
C THR A 30 -8.50 -1.89 3.96
N PHE A 31 -8.04 -1.82 2.72
CA PHE A 31 -8.81 -1.29 1.59
C PHE A 31 -8.67 -2.28 0.43
N ASN A 32 -9.77 -2.60 -0.23
CA ASN A 32 -9.74 -3.60 -1.29
C ASN A 32 -9.60 -3.01 -2.70
N ASN A 33 -9.47 -1.70 -2.80
CA ASN A 33 -9.23 -1.02 -4.07
C ASN A 33 -8.65 0.37 -3.82
N GLY A 34 -8.14 0.98 -4.90
CA GLY A 34 -7.49 2.29 -4.80
C GLY A 34 -8.42 3.44 -4.46
N GLU A 35 -9.66 3.39 -4.93
CA GLU A 35 -10.62 4.45 -4.66
C GLU A 35 -10.97 4.53 -3.18
N GLU A 36 -11.23 3.37 -2.56
CA GLU A 36 -11.50 3.29 -1.14
C GLU A 36 -10.28 3.71 -0.31
N ALA A 37 -9.08 3.34 -0.78
CA ALA A 37 -7.85 3.72 -0.13
C ALA A 37 -7.67 5.24 -0.11
N ILE A 38 -7.91 5.92 -1.22
CA ILE A 38 -7.79 7.38 -1.29
C ILE A 38 -8.73 8.04 -0.28
N LYS A 39 -9.97 7.58 -0.19
CA LYS A 39 -10.93 8.12 0.77
C LYS A 39 -10.43 7.99 2.20
N GLY A 40 -9.92 6.79 2.54
CA GLY A 40 -9.38 6.55 3.88
C GLY A 40 -8.14 7.38 4.17
N LEU A 41 -7.24 7.49 3.21
CA LEU A 41 -5.99 8.23 3.36
C LEU A 41 -6.23 9.74 3.52
N GLU A 42 -7.30 10.27 2.99
CA GLU A 42 -7.64 11.68 3.12
C GLU A 42 -8.30 12.00 4.46
N THR A 43 -8.89 11.00 5.13
CA THR A 43 -9.66 11.23 6.35
C THR A 43 -8.93 10.84 7.63
N LYS A 44 -7.85 10.08 7.54
CA LYS A 44 -7.10 9.59 8.68
C LYS A 44 -5.62 9.59 8.36
N LYS A 45 -4.80 9.85 9.38
CA LYS A 45 -3.35 9.84 9.23
C LYS A 45 -2.80 8.44 9.38
N TYR A 46 -1.96 8.02 8.44
CA TYR A 46 -1.24 6.75 8.48
C TYR A 46 0.25 6.98 8.43
N ASP A 47 1.00 6.06 9.04
CA ASP A 47 2.45 6.13 9.08
C ASP A 47 3.10 5.40 7.91
N LEU A 48 2.37 4.46 7.29
CA LEU A 48 2.91 3.62 6.22
C LEU A 48 1.77 3.13 5.33
N GLY A 49 2.02 3.11 4.03
CA GLY A 49 1.13 2.47 3.07
C GLY A 49 1.77 1.20 2.51
N LEU A 50 1.02 0.10 2.52
CA LEU A 50 1.39 -1.14 1.85
C LEU A 50 0.41 -1.34 0.71
N PHE A 51 0.87 -1.16 -0.53
CA PHE A 51 0.00 -1.14 -1.71
C PHE A 51 0.34 -2.29 -2.64
N ASP A 52 -0.67 -3.09 -3.00
CA ASP A 52 -0.55 -4.04 -4.10
C ASP A 52 -0.40 -3.25 -5.41
N ILE A 53 0.44 -3.74 -6.32
CA ILE A 53 0.64 -3.07 -7.61
C ILE A 53 -0.51 -3.37 -8.56
N LYS A 54 -0.85 -4.64 -8.74
CA LYS A 54 -1.86 -5.05 -9.72
C LYS A 54 -3.26 -5.10 -9.11
N MET A 55 -4.03 -4.06 -9.33
CA MET A 55 -5.41 -3.99 -8.90
C MET A 55 -6.27 -3.49 -10.06
N PRO A 56 -7.54 -3.93 -10.17
CA PRO A 56 -8.42 -3.42 -11.22
C PRO A 56 -8.73 -1.94 -11.03
N LYS A 57 -8.96 -1.25 -12.11
CA LYS A 57 -9.32 0.18 -12.20
C LYS A 57 -8.18 1.12 -11.82
N MET A 58 -7.71 1.08 -10.59
CA MET A 58 -6.60 1.91 -10.12
C MET A 58 -5.53 0.99 -9.55
N ASP A 59 -4.41 0.85 -10.25
CA ASP A 59 -3.30 0.02 -9.76
C ASP A 59 -2.46 0.76 -8.72
N GLY A 60 -1.49 0.04 -8.13
CA GLY A 60 -0.66 0.60 -7.08
C GLY A 60 0.17 1.81 -7.53
N ASN A 61 0.62 1.83 -8.78
CA ASN A 61 1.37 2.96 -9.32
C ASN A 61 0.51 4.21 -9.44
N GLU A 62 -0.73 4.06 -9.88
CA GLU A 62 -1.67 5.17 -9.94
C GLU A 62 -2.01 5.71 -8.55
N LEU A 63 -2.21 4.79 -7.60
CA LEU A 63 -2.47 5.17 -6.21
C LEU A 63 -1.29 5.93 -5.62
N LEU A 64 -0.07 5.44 -5.84
CA LEU A 64 1.15 6.13 -5.41
C LEU A 64 1.22 7.53 -5.98
N LYS A 65 0.94 7.67 -7.27
CA LYS A 65 0.98 8.97 -7.94
C LYS A 65 -0.01 9.95 -7.32
N LYS A 66 -1.21 9.50 -7.02
CA LYS A 66 -2.23 10.34 -6.36
C LYS A 66 -1.77 10.75 -4.97
N VAL A 67 -1.19 9.85 -4.21
CA VAL A 67 -0.68 10.15 -2.87
C VAL A 67 0.44 11.20 -2.95
N ARG A 68 1.39 11.02 -3.86
CA ARG A 68 2.51 11.96 -4.01
C ARG A 68 2.09 13.32 -4.56
N SER A 69 0.90 13.41 -5.16
CA SER A 69 0.34 14.67 -5.67
C SER A 69 -0.59 15.36 -4.67
N SER A 70 -0.76 14.81 -3.48
CA SER A 70 -1.66 15.37 -2.48
C SER A 70 -1.17 16.72 -1.99
N THR A 71 -2.11 17.61 -1.68
CA THR A 71 -1.80 18.89 -1.03
C THR A 71 -1.52 18.73 0.46
N ASN A 72 -1.94 17.58 1.04
CA ASN A 72 -1.62 17.26 2.42
C ASN A 72 -0.17 16.79 2.49
N VAL A 73 0.69 17.56 3.14
CA VAL A 73 2.13 17.30 3.20
C VAL A 73 2.44 15.95 3.86
N GLU A 74 1.73 15.60 4.92
CA GLU A 74 1.94 14.32 5.61
C GLU A 74 1.59 13.14 4.71
N LEU A 75 0.47 13.23 4.01
CA LEU A 75 0.08 12.18 3.07
C LEU A 75 1.05 12.10 1.89
N ARG A 76 1.41 13.26 1.33
CA ARG A 76 2.33 13.32 0.20
C ARG A 76 3.68 12.66 0.50
N ASN A 77 4.13 12.74 1.73
CA ASN A 77 5.43 12.21 2.14
C ASN A 77 5.36 10.86 2.87
N MET A 78 4.18 10.28 2.97
CA MET A 78 4.00 8.98 3.65
C MET A 78 4.87 7.90 3.00
N PRO A 79 5.63 7.12 3.77
CA PRO A 79 6.34 5.98 3.22
C PRO A 79 5.39 4.97 2.60
N ILE A 80 5.71 4.47 1.42
CA ILE A 80 4.90 3.48 0.71
C ILE A 80 5.77 2.33 0.28
N ILE A 81 5.34 1.12 0.61
CA ILE A 81 5.99 -0.12 0.21
C ILE A 81 5.02 -0.88 -0.69
N PHE A 82 5.49 -1.32 -1.85
CA PHE A 82 4.68 -2.11 -2.75
C PHE A 82 4.71 -3.58 -2.37
N LEU A 83 3.55 -4.23 -2.54
CA LEU A 83 3.43 -5.69 -2.49
C LEU A 83 3.43 -6.17 -3.94
N THR A 84 4.39 -7.02 -4.30
CA THR A 84 4.60 -7.43 -5.69
C THR A 84 4.62 -8.95 -5.82
N SER A 85 4.39 -9.45 -7.05
CA SER A 85 4.59 -10.84 -7.41
C SER A 85 5.78 -10.95 -8.35
N LYS A 86 6.23 -12.19 -8.61
CA LYS A 86 7.44 -12.44 -9.41
C LYS A 86 7.38 -11.86 -10.82
N ASP A 87 6.17 -11.74 -11.38
CA ASP A 87 5.97 -11.25 -12.74
C ASP A 87 5.82 -9.73 -12.81
N GLN A 88 6.07 -9.02 -11.73
CA GLN A 88 5.86 -7.57 -11.64
C GLN A 88 7.16 -6.78 -11.45
N GLU A 89 8.31 -7.32 -11.86
CA GLU A 89 9.60 -6.64 -11.67
C GLU A 89 9.67 -5.27 -12.31
N GLN A 90 9.12 -5.11 -13.52
CA GLN A 90 9.12 -3.81 -14.18
C GLN A 90 8.27 -2.79 -13.42
N ASP A 91 7.16 -3.24 -12.85
CA ASP A 91 6.31 -2.36 -12.03
C ASP A 91 7.03 -1.93 -10.77
N GLU A 92 7.85 -2.80 -10.18
CA GLU A 92 8.67 -2.46 -9.02
C GLU A 92 9.63 -1.31 -9.35
N ILE A 93 10.33 -1.42 -10.47
CA ILE A 93 11.28 -0.39 -10.92
C ILE A 93 10.57 0.94 -11.15
N ILE A 94 9.44 0.91 -11.84
CA ILE A 94 8.64 2.11 -12.09
C ILE A 94 8.19 2.73 -10.79
N GLY A 95 7.68 1.91 -9.85
CA GLY A 95 7.21 2.40 -8.57
C GLY A 95 8.30 3.07 -7.75
N LEU A 96 9.49 2.48 -7.70
CA LEU A 96 10.63 3.06 -7.00
C LEU A 96 11.02 4.41 -7.60
N ARG A 97 11.01 4.52 -8.94
CA ARG A 97 11.30 5.77 -9.63
C ARG A 97 10.23 6.84 -9.38
N MET A 98 8.99 6.42 -9.15
CA MET A 98 7.86 7.32 -8.88
C MET A 98 7.72 7.71 -7.43
N GLY A 99 8.57 7.19 -6.55
CA GLY A 99 8.58 7.58 -5.16
C GLY A 99 8.12 6.57 -4.14
N ALA A 100 8.01 5.28 -4.51
CA ALA A 100 7.82 4.23 -3.51
C ALA A 100 9.10 4.08 -2.71
N SER A 101 8.96 3.79 -1.42
CA SER A 101 10.11 3.63 -0.52
C SER A 101 10.79 2.29 -0.70
N ASP A 102 10.01 1.24 -1.00
CA ASP A 102 10.53 -0.13 -1.13
C ASP A 102 9.43 -1.02 -1.72
N TYR A 103 9.70 -2.31 -1.81
CA TYR A 103 8.72 -3.32 -2.22
C TYR A 103 8.95 -4.63 -1.47
N ILE A 104 7.90 -5.44 -1.36
CA ILE A 104 7.94 -6.77 -0.77
C ILE A 104 7.28 -7.73 -1.77
N LYS A 105 7.97 -8.82 -2.10
CA LYS A 105 7.44 -9.78 -3.06
C LYS A 105 6.44 -10.75 -2.44
N LYS A 106 5.35 -11.01 -3.14
CA LYS A 106 4.39 -12.07 -2.81
C LYS A 106 4.79 -13.37 -3.52
N PRO A 107 4.43 -14.53 -3.01
CA PRO A 107 3.80 -14.78 -1.72
C PRO A 107 4.80 -14.64 -0.58
N PHE A 108 4.29 -14.34 0.62
CA PHE A 108 5.15 -14.18 1.78
C PHE A 108 5.57 -15.54 2.31
N SER A 109 6.87 -15.70 2.56
CA SER A 109 7.42 -16.92 3.15
C SER A 109 7.09 -16.98 4.62
N GLN A 110 6.85 -18.20 5.10
CA GLN A 110 6.65 -18.45 6.51
C GLN A 110 7.96 -18.83 7.18
#